data_0fc836f98e30fa6d4702382f7290c906
#
_entry.id   0fc836f98e30fa6d4702382f7290c906
#
_cell.length_a   1.000
_cell.length_b   1.000
_cell.length_c   1.000
_cell.angle_alpha   90.00
_cell.angle_beta   90.00
_cell.angle_gamma   90.00
#
_symmetry.space_group_name_H-M   'P 1'
#
loop_
_entity.id
_entity.type
_entity.pdbx_description
1 polymer ?
#
loop_
_entity_poly.entity_id
_entity_poly.type
_entity_poly.pdbx_seq_one_letter_code
_entity_poly.pdbx_strand_id
1 'polypeptide(L)'
;MLNQRLNLKLSQKLSPQQIQLMKLIQLPVQELEQRLSREIEENPALEIGKENEEDSFEDSDEFNDENINNDEINVEEYLSDDDVPDYKLKSNNHSADDEQKNIPFVSGISFNEFIKNQLQTFTFNDSDLEIAYFLVGSIDQTGYIRRELLDIVDDLAFTRGIYTNTESVQKILKTIHLLDPPGVGARDLKECLTLQLKRKNSSKDVNNAIKIIEDNFDMFIKKHYKKLILKLNINEEDLKNSIREIEKLNPKPGAAFSEPNKINSSIIPDFTIDIIENKLNLTLNSRNAPELHVSNEYKNMLSGYKETTKASKSQKDAVIFIKQKLDSAKWFIDAINQRNQTLLLTMRAIMDFQKQYFLSGDESKLKPMILKDIAEKIQMDISTISRVANSKYVDCPYGIKLIKSFFSEGITNDKGVEVSTIEIKKELKIIIENEDKSKPLTDDQLTKLINQKGYPIARRTVAKYREMIGCPVARLRKKL
;
A
#
# COMPACT_ATOMS: atom_id res chain seq x y z
N MET A 1 46.48 33.83 21.52
CA MET A 1 46.60 33.26 20.16
C MET A 1 45.27 32.69 19.75
N LEU A 2 44.56 33.35 18.80
CA LEU A 2 43.27 32.89 18.26
C LEU A 2 43.56 31.87 17.15
N ASN A 3 43.25 30.58 17.38
CA ASN A 3 43.28 29.54 16.36
C ASN A 3 41.98 29.60 15.56
N GLN A 4 41.96 30.29 14.44
CA GLN A 4 40.91 30.16 13.42
C GLN A 4 41.11 28.84 12.64
N ARG A 5 40.26 27.84 12.91
CA ARG A 5 40.14 26.64 12.04
C ARG A 5 39.15 26.95 10.91
N LEU A 6 39.67 27.16 9.71
CA LEU A 6 38.87 27.21 8.49
C LEU A 6 38.29 25.81 8.20
N ASN A 7 37.04 25.59 8.55
CA ASN A 7 36.27 24.43 8.13
C ASN A 7 35.69 24.72 6.72
N LEU A 8 36.40 24.37 5.68
CA LEU A 8 35.86 24.32 4.32
C LEU A 8 34.83 23.15 4.23
N LYS A 9 33.56 23.46 4.40
CA LYS A 9 32.47 22.56 4.03
C LYS A 9 32.30 22.66 2.51
N LEU A 10 32.81 21.68 1.77
CA LEU A 10 32.44 21.45 0.36
C LEU A 10 30.96 21.01 0.33
N SER A 11 30.05 21.93 0.14
CA SER A 11 28.66 21.60 -0.16
C SER A 11 28.52 21.48 -1.66
N GLN A 12 28.52 20.26 -2.18
CA GLN A 12 28.09 19.98 -3.56
C GLN A 12 26.62 20.34 -3.69
N LYS A 13 26.31 21.42 -4.40
CA LYS A 13 24.95 21.73 -4.82
C LYS A 13 24.65 20.89 -6.05
N LEU A 14 23.69 19.96 -5.92
CA LEU A 14 23.16 19.19 -7.05
C LEU A 14 22.56 20.17 -8.08
N SER A 15 22.79 19.90 -9.37
CA SER A 15 22.17 20.69 -10.43
C SER A 15 20.64 20.54 -10.39
N PRO A 16 19.86 21.56 -10.80
CA PRO A 16 18.40 21.45 -10.84
C PRO A 16 17.93 20.25 -11.67
N GLN A 17 18.62 19.92 -12.73
CA GLN A 17 18.35 18.77 -13.61
C GLN A 17 18.53 17.43 -12.86
N GLN A 18 19.59 17.27 -12.05
CA GLN A 18 19.79 16.08 -11.23
C GLN A 18 18.68 15.92 -10.18
N ILE A 19 18.21 17.01 -9.59
CA ILE A 19 17.09 16.98 -8.63
C ILE A 19 15.81 16.52 -9.33
N GLN A 20 15.54 17.01 -10.54
CA GLN A 20 14.39 16.57 -11.33
C GLN A 20 14.47 15.10 -11.71
N LEU A 21 15.63 14.61 -12.15
CA LEU A 21 15.86 13.19 -12.44
C LEU A 21 15.60 12.32 -11.21
N MET A 22 16.13 12.71 -10.04
CA MET A 22 15.89 11.98 -8.80
C MET A 22 14.40 11.94 -8.41
N LYS A 23 13.65 13.01 -8.65
CA LYS A 23 12.18 13.01 -8.46
C LYS A 23 11.51 12.05 -9.43
N LEU A 24 11.88 12.04 -10.71
CA LEU A 24 11.33 11.12 -11.71
C LEU A 24 11.55 9.64 -11.35
N ILE A 25 12.70 9.29 -10.77
CA ILE A 25 12.97 7.92 -10.32
C ILE A 25 12.02 7.48 -9.19
N GLN A 26 11.60 8.40 -8.31
CA GLN A 26 10.72 8.08 -7.18
C GLN A 26 9.25 7.95 -7.57
N LEU A 27 8.80 8.64 -8.62
CA LEU A 27 7.39 8.67 -9.02
C LEU A 27 6.87 7.26 -9.34
N PRO A 28 5.72 6.83 -8.77
CA PRO A 28 5.02 5.63 -9.19
C PRO A 28 4.52 5.77 -10.64
N VAL A 29 4.16 4.65 -11.28
CA VAL A 29 3.76 4.62 -12.70
C VAL A 29 2.64 5.60 -13.00
N GLN A 30 1.60 5.65 -12.16
CA GLN A 30 0.45 6.56 -12.37
C GLN A 30 0.82 8.05 -12.34
N GLU A 31 1.66 8.45 -11.38
CA GLU A 31 2.13 9.84 -11.30
C GLU A 31 3.08 10.20 -12.44
N LEU A 32 3.85 9.20 -12.93
CA LEU A 32 4.71 9.37 -14.11
C LEU A 32 3.86 9.64 -15.35
N GLU A 33 2.78 8.89 -15.57
CA GLU A 33 1.84 9.12 -16.69
C GLU A 33 1.24 10.52 -16.65
N GLN A 34 0.82 10.98 -15.48
CA GLN A 34 0.31 12.33 -15.31
C GLN A 34 1.38 13.39 -15.59
N ARG A 35 2.62 13.14 -15.18
CA ARG A 35 3.74 14.05 -15.46
C ARG A 35 4.09 14.08 -16.94
N LEU A 36 4.07 12.93 -17.61
CA LEU A 36 4.24 12.81 -19.06
C LEU A 36 3.21 13.63 -19.82
N SER A 37 1.93 13.45 -19.50
CA SER A 37 0.83 14.20 -20.12
C SER A 37 1.01 15.70 -19.97
N ARG A 38 1.39 16.17 -18.80
CA ARG A 38 1.67 17.60 -18.56
C ARG A 38 2.86 18.13 -19.36
N GLU A 39 3.95 17.38 -19.44
CA GLU A 39 5.13 17.79 -20.20
C GLU A 39 4.83 17.85 -21.71
N ILE A 40 3.99 16.94 -22.23
CA ILE A 40 3.53 16.97 -23.63
C ILE A 40 2.66 18.23 -23.89
N GLU A 41 1.79 18.59 -22.94
CA GLU A 41 0.98 19.81 -23.03
C GLU A 41 1.85 21.09 -22.94
N GLU A 42 2.88 21.12 -22.09
CA GLU A 42 3.76 22.26 -21.87
C GLU A 42 4.83 22.42 -22.97
N ASN A 43 5.24 21.31 -23.60
CA ASN A 43 6.31 21.31 -24.59
C ASN A 43 5.87 20.74 -25.94
N PRO A 44 5.48 21.61 -26.91
CA PRO A 44 5.02 21.14 -28.19
C PRO A 44 6.09 20.51 -29.09
N ALA A 45 7.36 20.49 -28.64
CA ALA A 45 8.44 19.79 -29.34
C ALA A 45 8.52 18.28 -28.98
N LEU A 46 7.63 17.80 -28.05
CA LEU A 46 7.49 16.39 -27.71
C LEU A 46 6.30 15.77 -28.46
N GLU A 47 6.54 14.69 -29.18
CA GLU A 47 5.52 13.90 -29.89
C GLU A 47 5.45 12.48 -29.35
N ILE A 48 4.25 11.89 -29.46
CA ILE A 48 3.97 10.50 -29.09
C ILE A 48 3.94 9.66 -30.36
N GLY A 49 4.68 8.59 -30.42
CA GLY A 49 4.65 7.64 -31.54
C GLY A 49 6.01 7.02 -31.82
N LYS A 50 6.05 6.11 -32.77
CA LYS A 50 7.33 5.59 -33.31
C LYS A 50 7.86 6.60 -34.34
N GLU A 51 9.16 6.85 -34.31
CA GLU A 51 9.84 7.53 -35.42
C GLU A 51 9.48 6.76 -36.71
N ASN A 52 8.89 7.43 -37.69
CA ASN A 52 8.71 6.84 -39.00
C ASN A 52 10.11 6.59 -39.57
N GLU A 53 10.46 5.33 -39.79
CA GLU A 53 11.74 4.93 -40.36
C GLU A 53 11.96 5.39 -41.81
N GLU A 54 11.08 6.25 -42.33
CA GLU A 54 11.13 6.70 -43.74
C GLU A 54 12.24 7.73 -44.01
N ASP A 55 12.92 8.32 -43.02
CA ASP A 55 13.96 9.35 -43.25
C ASP A 55 15.42 8.89 -43.01
N SER A 56 15.71 7.59 -42.95
CA SER A 56 17.09 7.10 -42.79
C SER A 56 17.72 6.51 -44.06
N PHE A 57 17.17 6.79 -45.25
CA PHE A 57 17.76 6.38 -46.53
C PHE A 57 18.30 7.56 -47.29
N GLU A 58 19.27 8.28 -46.76
CA GLU A 58 20.26 9.05 -47.53
C GLU A 58 21.61 8.93 -46.84
N ASP A 59 22.38 7.92 -47.19
CA ASP A 59 23.83 7.85 -47.44
C ASP A 59 24.30 6.39 -47.37
N SER A 60 24.16 5.69 -48.47
CA SER A 60 25.12 4.69 -48.94
C SER A 60 24.82 4.32 -50.38
N ASP A 61 25.31 5.12 -51.29
CA ASP A 61 25.54 4.67 -52.65
C ASP A 61 26.58 3.55 -52.66
N GLU A 62 26.33 2.65 -53.58
CA GLU A 62 27.19 1.65 -54.20
C GLU A 62 26.98 0.17 -53.82
N PHE A 63 26.57 -0.48 -54.85
CA PHE A 63 26.78 -1.84 -55.33
C PHE A 63 25.61 -2.82 -55.41
N ASN A 64 25.37 -3.04 -56.73
CA ASN A 64 24.95 -4.26 -57.41
C ASN A 64 23.47 -4.49 -57.78
N ASP A 65 23.24 -4.13 -59.07
CA ASP A 65 22.32 -4.81 -59.98
C ASP A 65 22.49 -6.33 -59.92
N GLU A 66 21.43 -7.03 -59.52
CA GLU A 66 21.10 -8.34 -60.13
C GLU A 66 19.61 -8.61 -60.01
N ASN A 67 19.02 -8.77 -61.20
CA ASN A 67 17.71 -9.21 -61.55
C ASN A 67 17.04 -10.16 -60.55
N ILE A 68 15.88 -9.77 -60.04
CA ILE A 68 14.86 -10.77 -59.60
C ILE A 68 13.53 -10.35 -60.19
N ASN A 69 13.01 -11.31 -60.98
CA ASN A 69 11.78 -11.26 -61.71
C ASN A 69 10.58 -10.82 -60.89
N ASN A 70 9.79 -9.93 -61.48
CA ASN A 70 8.40 -9.64 -61.13
C ASN A 70 7.54 -10.91 -61.33
N ASP A 71 7.34 -11.71 -60.29
CA ASP A 71 6.18 -12.55 -60.19
C ASP A 71 5.07 -11.73 -59.54
N GLU A 72 4.12 -11.34 -60.38
CA GLU A 72 2.85 -10.75 -59.98
C GLU A 72 2.15 -11.70 -59.01
N ILE A 73 2.18 -11.41 -57.75
CA ILE A 73 1.38 -12.10 -56.72
C ILE A 73 -0.07 -11.69 -56.96
N ASN A 74 -0.84 -12.65 -57.49
CA ASN A 74 -2.27 -12.52 -57.74
C ASN A 74 -3.01 -12.47 -56.42
N VAL A 75 -3.39 -11.29 -55.98
CA VAL A 75 -4.04 -11.01 -54.67
C VAL A 75 -5.48 -11.52 -54.65
N GLU A 76 -6.04 -11.91 -55.80
CA GLU A 76 -7.43 -12.39 -55.89
C GLU A 76 -7.62 -13.84 -55.42
N GLU A 77 -6.56 -14.64 -55.30
CA GLU A 77 -6.62 -16.02 -54.84
C GLU A 77 -6.66 -16.21 -53.32
N TYR A 78 -6.41 -15.09 -52.56
CA TYR A 78 -6.44 -15.06 -51.09
C TYR A 78 -7.74 -14.50 -50.50
N LEU A 79 -8.71 -14.16 -51.34
CA LEU A 79 -10.02 -13.69 -50.88
C LEU A 79 -11.07 -14.80 -51.13
N SER A 80 -10.85 -15.95 -50.50
CA SER A 80 -11.96 -16.90 -50.31
C SER A 80 -12.79 -16.44 -49.11
N ASP A 81 -14.08 -16.31 -49.37
CA ASP A 81 -15.11 -15.64 -48.55
C ASP A 81 -15.47 -16.37 -47.24
N ASP A 82 -14.73 -17.40 -46.82
CA ASP A 82 -15.12 -18.27 -45.70
C ASP A 82 -14.31 -18.09 -44.39
N ASP A 83 -13.28 -17.24 -44.35
CA ASP A 83 -12.44 -17.08 -43.18
C ASP A 83 -12.32 -15.59 -42.68
N VAL A 84 -13.45 -14.89 -42.61
CA VAL A 84 -13.46 -13.59 -41.92
C VAL A 84 -13.64 -13.83 -40.42
N PRO A 85 -12.63 -13.58 -39.57
CA PRO A 85 -12.77 -13.81 -38.15
C PRO A 85 -13.92 -12.98 -37.58
N ASP A 86 -14.75 -13.61 -36.76
CA ASP A 86 -16.00 -13.09 -36.19
C ASP A 86 -15.84 -11.73 -35.42
N TYR A 87 -14.59 -11.36 -35.06
CA TYR A 87 -14.29 -10.07 -34.41
C TYR A 87 -14.31 -8.87 -35.37
N LYS A 88 -14.17 -9.08 -36.70
CA LYS A 88 -14.27 -8.01 -37.72
C LYS A 88 -15.72 -7.71 -38.09
N LEU A 89 -16.66 -8.59 -37.80
CA LEU A 89 -18.09 -8.41 -38.04
C LEU A 89 -18.79 -7.62 -36.92
N LYS A 90 -18.15 -7.43 -35.79
CA LYS A 90 -18.65 -6.57 -34.69
C LYS A 90 -18.09 -5.17 -34.88
N SER A 91 -18.64 -4.43 -35.85
CA SER A 91 -18.48 -2.98 -35.83
C SER A 91 -19.15 -2.45 -34.56
N ASN A 92 -18.38 -1.80 -33.70
CA ASN A 92 -18.93 -1.01 -32.61
C ASN A 92 -19.71 0.18 -33.20
N ASN A 93 -20.95 -0.09 -33.59
CA ASN A 93 -21.91 0.94 -33.98
C ASN A 93 -22.39 1.63 -32.71
N HIS A 94 -21.55 2.47 -32.10
CA HIS A 94 -22.02 3.46 -31.14
C HIS A 94 -22.73 4.56 -31.93
N SER A 95 -24.04 4.47 -31.99
CA SER A 95 -24.90 5.57 -32.39
C SER A 95 -24.77 6.68 -31.33
N ALA A 96 -24.78 7.95 -31.77
CA ALA A 96 -24.80 9.11 -30.85
C ALA A 96 -26.04 9.13 -29.92
N ASP A 97 -27.03 8.27 -30.18
CA ASP A 97 -28.26 8.08 -29.41
C ASP A 97 -28.17 6.87 -28.44
N ASP A 98 -27.05 6.17 -28.34
CA ASP A 98 -26.89 5.18 -27.30
C ASP A 98 -26.84 5.90 -25.95
N GLU A 99 -27.99 5.90 -25.28
CA GLU A 99 -28.09 6.31 -23.87
C GLU A 99 -27.02 5.55 -23.09
N GLN A 100 -26.00 6.28 -22.61
CA GLN A 100 -25.04 5.72 -21.66
C GLN A 100 -25.85 5.16 -20.52
N LYS A 101 -26.00 3.83 -20.47
CA LYS A 101 -26.57 3.16 -19.32
C LYS A 101 -25.71 3.49 -18.13
N ASN A 102 -26.09 4.55 -17.41
CA ASN A 102 -25.53 4.90 -16.14
C ASN A 102 -25.81 3.71 -15.23
N ILE A 103 -24.83 2.84 -15.04
CA ILE A 103 -24.90 1.79 -14.04
C ILE A 103 -25.00 2.52 -12.70
N PRO A 104 -26.14 2.42 -12.00
CA PRO A 104 -26.25 3.08 -10.71
C PRO A 104 -25.19 2.49 -9.79
N PHE A 105 -24.24 3.30 -9.38
CA PHE A 105 -23.33 2.93 -8.31
C PHE A 105 -24.18 2.80 -7.04
N VAL A 106 -24.41 1.58 -6.60
CA VAL A 106 -25.02 1.33 -5.28
C VAL A 106 -23.96 1.72 -4.26
N SER A 107 -24.04 2.96 -3.78
CA SER A 107 -23.28 3.38 -2.61
C SER A 107 -23.83 2.59 -1.41
N GLY A 108 -22.98 1.78 -0.78
CA GLY A 108 -23.36 1.07 0.44
C GLY A 108 -23.85 2.09 1.50
N ILE A 109 -24.91 1.73 2.22
CA ILE A 109 -25.46 2.55 3.32
C ILE A 109 -24.34 2.75 4.36
N SER A 110 -24.05 4.01 4.71
CA SER A 110 -23.03 4.31 5.71
C SER A 110 -23.51 3.86 7.11
N PHE A 111 -22.58 3.55 8.00
CA PHE A 111 -22.91 3.15 9.38
C PHE A 111 -23.83 4.16 10.08
N ASN A 112 -23.54 5.44 9.92
CA ASN A 112 -24.32 6.50 10.52
C ASN A 112 -25.75 6.58 9.94
N GLU A 113 -25.91 6.37 8.63
CA GLU A 113 -27.24 6.31 7.99
C GLU A 113 -28.05 5.10 8.47
N PHE A 114 -27.38 3.95 8.60
CA PHE A 114 -28.02 2.75 9.12
C PHE A 114 -28.58 2.96 10.52
N ILE A 115 -27.83 3.59 11.42
CA ILE A 115 -28.28 3.90 12.78
C ILE A 115 -29.39 4.97 12.77
N LYS A 116 -29.26 6.01 11.93
CA LYS A 116 -30.29 7.05 11.78
C LYS A 116 -31.64 6.49 11.33
N ASN A 117 -31.61 5.54 10.38
CA ASN A 117 -32.81 4.87 9.90
C ASN A 117 -33.49 4.04 11.02
N GLN A 118 -32.71 3.41 11.90
CA GLN A 118 -33.23 2.70 13.05
C GLN A 118 -33.82 3.66 14.10
N LEU A 119 -33.23 4.84 14.31
CA LEU A 119 -33.77 5.83 15.24
C LEU A 119 -35.20 6.28 14.89
N GLN A 120 -35.52 6.31 13.60
CA GLN A 120 -36.87 6.67 13.13
C GLN A 120 -37.94 5.68 13.55
N THR A 121 -37.57 4.47 13.99
CA THR A 121 -38.54 3.48 14.50
C THR A 121 -38.96 3.76 15.93
N PHE A 122 -38.27 4.62 16.66
CA PHE A 122 -38.57 5.00 18.03
C PHE A 122 -39.35 6.32 18.06
N THR A 123 -40.30 6.42 18.95
CA THR A 123 -41.09 7.65 19.17
C THR A 123 -40.29 8.60 20.07
N PHE A 124 -39.65 9.59 19.49
CA PHE A 124 -38.96 10.67 20.20
C PHE A 124 -39.75 11.99 20.06
N ASN A 125 -39.57 12.89 21.01
CA ASN A 125 -39.94 14.29 20.82
C ASN A 125 -38.97 14.95 19.83
N ASP A 126 -39.39 16.02 19.15
CA ASP A 126 -38.51 16.67 18.14
C ASP A 126 -37.17 17.11 18.72
N SER A 127 -37.14 17.65 19.95
CA SER A 127 -35.90 18.01 20.64
C SER A 127 -35.00 16.80 20.97
N ASP A 128 -35.60 15.67 21.39
CA ASP A 128 -34.87 14.44 21.72
C ASP A 128 -34.34 13.77 20.47
N LEU A 129 -35.06 13.89 19.34
CA LEU A 129 -34.63 13.37 18.05
C LEU A 129 -33.37 14.11 17.54
N GLU A 130 -33.33 15.44 17.69
CA GLU A 130 -32.13 16.22 17.30
C GLU A 130 -30.92 15.87 18.15
N ILE A 131 -31.11 15.67 19.47
CA ILE A 131 -30.04 15.18 20.35
C ILE A 131 -29.59 13.79 19.94
N ALA A 132 -30.49 12.88 19.58
CA ALA A 132 -30.19 11.54 19.13
C ALA A 132 -29.37 11.57 17.82
N TYR A 133 -29.74 12.41 16.85
CA TYR A 133 -28.98 12.58 15.63
C TYR A 133 -27.56 13.15 15.86
N PHE A 134 -27.43 14.07 16.81
CA PHE A 134 -26.13 14.60 17.19
C PHE A 134 -25.25 13.52 17.84
N LEU A 135 -25.82 12.71 18.75
CA LEU A 135 -25.13 11.59 19.38
C LEU A 135 -24.66 10.56 18.34
N VAL A 136 -25.53 10.21 17.37
CA VAL A 136 -25.15 9.29 16.27
C VAL A 136 -24.02 9.89 15.42
N GLY A 137 -24.03 11.21 15.18
CA GLY A 137 -22.93 11.88 14.49
C GLY A 137 -21.62 11.87 15.26
N SER A 138 -21.66 11.73 16.59
CA SER A 138 -20.49 11.66 17.48
C SER A 138 -19.91 10.25 17.62
N ILE A 139 -20.55 9.22 17.05
CA ILE A 139 -20.09 7.82 17.08
C ILE A 139 -18.92 7.66 16.12
N ASP A 140 -17.83 7.09 16.61
CA ASP A 140 -16.67 6.71 15.81
C ASP A 140 -17.00 5.59 14.81
N GLN A 141 -16.16 5.39 13.79
CA GLN A 141 -16.25 4.24 12.86
C GLN A 141 -16.18 2.88 13.56
N THR A 142 -15.66 2.82 14.78
CA THR A 142 -15.63 1.61 15.60
C THR A 142 -16.92 1.36 16.39
N GLY A 143 -17.82 2.35 16.44
CA GLY A 143 -19.11 2.27 17.15
C GLY A 143 -19.10 2.84 18.58
N TYR A 144 -18.05 3.55 18.99
CA TYR A 144 -17.91 4.13 20.33
C TYR A 144 -18.16 5.64 20.36
N ILE A 145 -18.63 6.14 21.51
CA ILE A 145 -18.69 7.56 21.84
C ILE A 145 -17.59 7.83 22.87
N ARG A 146 -16.48 8.44 22.40
CA ARG A 146 -15.30 8.68 23.27
C ARG A 146 -15.34 10.00 24.01
N ARG A 147 -16.29 10.89 23.63
CA ARG A 147 -16.46 12.20 24.26
C ARG A 147 -17.19 12.07 25.59
N GLU A 148 -16.87 12.94 26.54
CA GLU A 148 -17.62 13.02 27.78
C GLU A 148 -19.03 13.61 27.55
N LEU A 149 -20.01 13.19 28.36
CA LEU A 149 -21.40 13.66 28.20
C LEU A 149 -21.54 15.16 28.44
N LEU A 150 -20.66 15.76 29.26
CA LEU A 150 -20.62 17.21 29.50
C LEU A 150 -20.20 17.96 28.22
N ASP A 151 -19.15 17.51 27.56
CA ASP A 151 -18.68 18.13 26.32
C ASP A 151 -19.76 18.04 25.21
N ILE A 152 -20.52 16.95 25.18
CA ILE A 152 -21.64 16.77 24.23
C ILE A 152 -22.76 17.75 24.51
N VAL A 153 -23.08 18.01 25.78
CA VAL A 153 -24.10 19.01 26.19
C VAL A 153 -23.68 20.41 25.76
N ASP A 154 -22.43 20.77 25.98
CA ASP A 154 -21.86 22.06 25.57
C ASP A 154 -21.86 22.20 24.04
N ASP A 155 -21.44 21.17 23.32
CA ASP A 155 -21.47 21.15 21.85
C ASP A 155 -22.91 21.30 21.29
N LEU A 156 -23.90 20.69 21.91
CA LEU A 156 -25.33 20.84 21.55
C LEU A 156 -25.82 22.27 21.75
N ALA A 157 -25.44 22.89 22.88
CA ALA A 157 -25.78 24.26 23.15
C ALA A 157 -25.18 25.24 22.14
N PHE A 158 -23.89 25.06 21.77
CA PHE A 158 -23.19 25.93 20.84
C PHE A 158 -23.59 25.69 19.37
N THR A 159 -23.77 24.44 18.96
CA THR A 159 -23.96 24.10 17.53
C THR A 159 -25.42 24.13 17.11
N ARG A 160 -26.34 23.73 18.00
CA ARG A 160 -27.78 23.59 17.72
C ARG A 160 -28.64 24.54 18.53
N GLY A 161 -28.09 25.25 19.53
CA GLY A 161 -28.85 26.12 20.43
C GLY A 161 -29.81 25.33 21.36
N ILE A 162 -29.57 24.03 21.57
CA ILE A 162 -30.40 23.17 22.41
C ILE A 162 -29.77 23.10 23.81
N TYR A 163 -30.42 23.66 24.78
CA TYR A 163 -30.00 23.62 26.18
C TYR A 163 -30.61 22.40 26.87
N THR A 164 -29.77 21.41 27.16
CA THR A 164 -30.20 20.15 27.79
C THR A 164 -29.34 19.81 28.99
N ASN A 165 -29.82 18.90 29.84
CA ASN A 165 -29.06 18.38 30.97
C ASN A 165 -28.41 17.04 30.61
N THR A 166 -27.32 16.72 31.29
CA THR A 166 -26.58 15.43 31.14
C THR A 166 -27.48 14.21 31.34
N GLU A 167 -28.50 14.34 32.22
CA GLU A 167 -29.48 13.26 32.47
C GLU A 167 -30.36 12.96 31.25
N SER A 168 -30.77 14.01 30.51
CA SER A 168 -31.57 13.85 29.29
C SER A 168 -30.75 13.17 28.19
N VAL A 169 -29.51 13.61 27.99
CA VAL A 169 -28.56 12.99 27.03
C VAL A 169 -28.30 11.53 27.41
N GLN A 170 -28.16 11.22 28.70
CA GLN A 170 -27.95 9.86 29.17
C GLN A 170 -29.18 8.95 28.93
N LYS A 171 -30.39 9.48 29.04
CA LYS A 171 -31.62 8.73 28.70
C LYS A 171 -31.67 8.37 27.22
N ILE A 172 -31.39 9.34 26.36
CA ILE A 172 -31.34 9.13 24.91
C ILE A 172 -30.21 8.14 24.54
N LEU A 173 -29.06 8.24 25.19
CA LEU A 173 -27.95 7.29 25.00
C LEU A 173 -28.34 5.85 25.33
N LYS A 174 -29.13 5.64 26.43
CA LYS A 174 -29.65 4.32 26.75
C LYS A 174 -30.60 3.77 25.67
N THR A 175 -31.33 4.62 24.98
CA THR A 175 -32.15 4.20 23.84
C THR A 175 -31.28 3.83 22.64
N ILE A 176 -30.18 4.56 22.39
CA ILE A 176 -29.20 4.24 21.36
C ILE A 176 -28.55 2.88 21.61
N HIS A 177 -28.33 2.50 22.88
CA HIS A 177 -27.77 1.18 23.22
C HIS A 177 -28.70 0.00 22.85
N LEU A 178 -29.98 0.26 22.55
CA LEU A 178 -30.93 -0.76 22.09
C LEU A 178 -30.86 -1.01 20.58
N LEU A 179 -30.16 -0.15 19.83
CA LEU A 179 -30.02 -0.25 18.37
C LEU A 179 -29.14 -1.44 17.96
N ASP A 180 -29.21 -1.83 16.68
CA ASP A 180 -28.33 -2.80 16.07
C ASP A 180 -27.19 -2.08 15.32
N PRO A 181 -25.96 -2.59 15.41
CA PRO A 181 -25.46 -3.77 16.15
C PRO A 181 -25.32 -3.53 17.66
N PRO A 182 -25.46 -4.60 18.47
CA PRO A 182 -25.43 -4.48 19.92
C PRO A 182 -24.09 -3.93 20.42
N GLY A 183 -24.17 -2.99 21.39
CA GLY A 183 -22.98 -2.33 21.95
C GLY A 183 -22.58 -1.02 21.24
N VAL A 184 -23.39 -0.53 20.29
CA VAL A 184 -23.22 0.78 19.68
C VAL A 184 -23.49 1.89 20.70
N GLY A 185 -22.71 2.98 20.61
CA GLY A 185 -22.81 4.12 21.52
C GLY A 185 -22.18 3.89 22.90
N ALA A 186 -21.50 2.77 23.12
CA ALA A 186 -20.75 2.54 24.35
C ALA A 186 -19.58 3.51 24.47
N ARG A 187 -19.24 3.91 25.71
CA ARG A 187 -18.10 4.81 25.98
C ARG A 187 -16.80 4.02 26.06
N ASP A 188 -16.86 2.85 26.69
CA ASP A 188 -15.69 1.97 26.92
C ASP A 188 -15.95 0.54 26.43
N LEU A 189 -14.87 -0.21 26.22
CA LEU A 189 -14.95 -1.62 25.87
C LEU A 189 -15.75 -2.44 26.91
N LYS A 190 -15.57 -2.11 28.19
CA LYS A 190 -16.30 -2.75 29.30
C LYS A 190 -17.80 -2.59 29.14
N GLU A 191 -18.28 -1.37 28.86
CA GLU A 191 -19.69 -1.07 28.62
C GLU A 191 -20.22 -1.78 27.37
N CYS A 192 -19.48 -1.76 26.27
CA CYS A 192 -19.83 -2.42 25.02
C CYS A 192 -20.07 -3.93 25.22
N LEU A 193 -19.11 -4.62 25.85
CA LEU A 193 -19.22 -6.06 26.11
C LEU A 193 -20.38 -6.38 27.07
N THR A 194 -20.59 -5.54 28.09
CA THR A 194 -21.70 -5.71 29.04
C THR A 194 -23.07 -5.57 28.36
N LEU A 195 -23.23 -4.59 27.46
CA LEU A 195 -24.45 -4.38 26.67
C LEU A 195 -24.73 -5.58 25.76
N GLN A 196 -23.71 -6.11 25.10
CA GLN A 196 -23.86 -7.29 24.25
C GLN A 196 -24.25 -8.53 25.04
N LEU A 197 -23.65 -8.75 26.22
CA LEU A 197 -24.01 -9.88 27.09
C LEU A 197 -25.43 -9.76 27.65
N LYS A 198 -25.87 -8.56 28.06
CA LYS A 198 -27.22 -8.33 28.54
C LYS A 198 -28.29 -8.59 27.50
N ARG A 199 -27.94 -8.49 26.20
CA ARG A 199 -28.84 -8.79 25.08
C ARG A 199 -28.91 -10.28 24.73
N LYS A 200 -27.95 -11.09 25.16
CA LYS A 200 -27.96 -12.56 25.01
C LYS A 200 -28.92 -13.21 25.99
N ASN A 201 -29.41 -14.40 25.63
CA ASN A 201 -30.21 -15.21 26.54
C ASN A 201 -29.49 -15.47 27.85
N SER A 202 -30.13 -15.27 28.97
CA SER A 202 -29.58 -15.47 30.30
C SER A 202 -29.27 -16.95 30.53
N SER A 203 -27.97 -17.28 30.55
CA SER A 203 -27.45 -18.58 30.96
C SER A 203 -26.51 -18.41 32.16
N LYS A 204 -26.20 -19.49 32.87
CA LYS A 204 -25.19 -19.46 33.93
C LYS A 204 -23.88 -18.84 33.46
N ASP A 205 -23.41 -19.24 32.29
CA ASP A 205 -22.13 -18.81 31.71
C ASP A 205 -22.15 -17.32 31.33
N VAL A 206 -23.29 -16.82 30.80
CA VAL A 206 -23.46 -15.40 30.48
C VAL A 206 -23.50 -14.55 31.75
N ASN A 207 -24.18 -15.01 32.81
CA ASN A 207 -24.23 -14.28 34.08
C ASN A 207 -22.87 -14.21 34.75
N ASN A 208 -22.09 -15.29 34.69
CA ASN A 208 -20.69 -15.30 35.15
C ASN A 208 -19.82 -14.39 34.31
N ALA A 209 -20.01 -14.36 32.98
CA ALA A 209 -19.30 -13.46 32.09
C ALA A 209 -19.58 -11.99 32.41
N ILE A 210 -20.82 -11.63 32.71
CA ILE A 210 -21.19 -10.26 33.14
C ILE A 210 -20.44 -9.89 34.43
N LYS A 211 -20.45 -10.75 35.46
CA LYS A 211 -19.72 -10.51 36.72
C LYS A 211 -18.19 -10.38 36.51
N ILE A 212 -17.62 -11.14 35.58
CA ILE A 212 -16.21 -11.00 35.21
C ILE A 212 -15.93 -9.62 34.64
N ILE A 213 -16.77 -9.14 33.73
CA ILE A 213 -16.58 -7.86 33.04
C ILE A 213 -16.91 -6.68 33.98
N GLU A 214 -18.02 -6.73 34.74
CA GLU A 214 -18.42 -5.61 35.59
C GLU A 214 -17.49 -5.42 36.79
N ASP A 215 -17.08 -6.50 37.49
CA ASP A 215 -16.37 -6.40 38.75
C ASP A 215 -14.87 -6.72 38.65
N ASN A 216 -14.45 -7.52 37.69
CA ASN A 216 -13.11 -8.14 37.66
C ASN A 216 -12.40 -7.98 36.33
N PHE A 217 -12.72 -6.95 35.56
CA PHE A 217 -12.19 -6.72 34.22
C PHE A 217 -10.65 -6.64 34.18
N ASP A 218 -10.03 -5.93 35.15
CA ASP A 218 -8.57 -5.81 35.23
C ASP A 218 -7.87 -7.16 35.46
N MET A 219 -8.48 -8.05 36.26
CA MET A 219 -7.93 -9.38 36.49
C MET A 219 -8.07 -10.26 35.26
N PHE A 220 -9.16 -10.08 34.51
CA PHE A 220 -9.40 -10.76 33.26
C PHE A 220 -8.39 -10.35 32.18
N ILE A 221 -8.17 -9.04 31.97
CA ILE A 221 -7.15 -8.52 31.02
C ILE A 221 -5.75 -9.06 31.37
N LYS A 222 -5.40 -9.08 32.66
CA LYS A 222 -4.11 -9.59 33.14
C LYS A 222 -4.02 -11.12 33.15
N LYS A 223 -5.07 -11.84 32.74
CA LYS A 223 -5.19 -13.32 32.72
C LYS A 223 -4.87 -13.99 34.08
N HIS A 224 -5.29 -13.38 35.18
CA HIS A 224 -5.14 -13.93 36.52
C HIS A 224 -6.24 -14.92 36.85
N TYR A 225 -6.37 -16.02 36.11
CA TYR A 225 -7.45 -16.99 36.18
C TYR A 225 -7.63 -17.62 37.59
N LYS A 226 -6.53 -17.98 38.25
CA LYS A 226 -6.58 -18.52 39.60
C LYS A 226 -7.24 -17.60 40.63
N LYS A 227 -6.96 -16.29 40.54
CA LYS A 227 -7.59 -15.28 41.40
C LYS A 227 -9.06 -15.08 41.09
N LEU A 228 -9.44 -15.14 39.77
CA LEU A 228 -10.83 -15.05 39.31
C LEU A 228 -11.67 -16.21 39.85
N ILE A 229 -11.14 -17.45 39.80
CA ILE A 229 -11.80 -18.66 40.32
C ILE A 229 -12.10 -18.51 41.82
N LEU A 230 -11.10 -18.07 42.59
CA LEU A 230 -11.26 -17.88 44.05
C LEU A 230 -12.27 -16.74 44.37
N LYS A 231 -12.24 -15.64 43.61
CA LYS A 231 -13.09 -14.49 43.91
C LYS A 231 -14.55 -14.71 43.52
N LEU A 232 -14.79 -15.44 42.43
CA LEU A 232 -16.13 -15.70 41.91
C LEU A 232 -16.72 -17.06 42.43
N ASN A 233 -15.92 -17.87 43.13
CA ASN A 233 -16.31 -19.21 43.57
C ASN A 233 -16.87 -20.08 42.43
N ILE A 234 -16.19 -20.10 41.30
CA ILE A 234 -16.61 -20.79 40.08
C ILE A 234 -15.61 -21.91 39.78
N ASN A 235 -16.07 -23.03 39.19
CA ASN A 235 -15.21 -24.10 38.71
C ASN A 235 -14.39 -23.62 37.48
N GLU A 236 -13.27 -24.30 37.22
CA GLU A 236 -12.39 -23.99 36.08
C GLU A 236 -13.10 -24.16 34.72
N GLU A 237 -13.99 -25.16 34.61
CA GLU A 237 -14.81 -25.43 33.43
C GLU A 237 -15.83 -24.31 33.18
N ASP A 238 -16.52 -23.85 34.24
CA ASP A 238 -17.49 -22.76 34.14
C ASP A 238 -16.81 -21.43 33.73
N LEU A 239 -15.59 -21.19 34.28
CA LEU A 239 -14.78 -20.05 33.87
C LEU A 239 -14.40 -20.13 32.38
N LYS A 240 -13.98 -21.31 31.92
CA LYS A 240 -13.62 -21.54 30.52
C LYS A 240 -14.79 -21.30 29.57
N ASN A 241 -15.99 -21.76 29.95
CA ASN A 241 -17.20 -21.53 29.17
C ASN A 241 -17.58 -20.04 29.16
N SER A 242 -17.49 -19.36 30.31
CA SER A 242 -17.74 -17.92 30.39
C SER A 242 -16.76 -17.10 29.52
N ILE A 243 -15.48 -17.46 29.47
CA ILE A 243 -14.49 -16.84 28.61
C ILE A 243 -14.80 -17.07 27.13
N ARG A 244 -15.24 -18.27 26.75
CA ARG A 244 -15.67 -18.55 25.36
C ARG A 244 -16.86 -17.69 24.95
N GLU A 245 -17.79 -17.42 25.86
CA GLU A 245 -18.91 -16.52 25.58
C GLU A 245 -18.44 -15.06 25.38
N ILE A 246 -17.42 -14.62 26.13
CA ILE A 246 -16.81 -13.29 25.95
C ILE A 246 -16.04 -13.23 24.61
N GLU A 247 -15.32 -14.27 24.23
CA GLU A 247 -14.57 -14.32 22.96
C GLU A 247 -15.47 -14.26 21.72
N LYS A 248 -16.72 -14.67 21.81
CA LYS A 248 -17.72 -14.58 20.73
C LYS A 248 -18.29 -13.17 20.54
N LEU A 249 -18.01 -12.22 21.44
CA LEU A 249 -18.50 -10.86 21.35
C LEU A 249 -17.70 -10.01 20.36
N ASN A 250 -18.33 -9.01 19.79
CA ASN A 250 -17.68 -8.11 18.86
C ASN A 250 -17.16 -6.85 19.59
N PRO A 251 -15.83 -6.65 19.73
CA PRO A 251 -15.28 -5.47 20.38
C PRO A 251 -15.41 -4.18 19.55
N LYS A 252 -15.77 -4.24 18.27
CA LYS A 252 -15.91 -3.10 17.36
C LYS A 252 -17.20 -3.23 16.55
N PRO A 253 -18.36 -2.86 17.12
CA PRO A 253 -19.64 -3.05 16.44
C PRO A 253 -19.77 -2.30 15.11
N GLY A 254 -19.14 -1.13 14.97
CA GLY A 254 -19.16 -0.34 13.73
C GLY A 254 -18.27 -0.87 12.60
N ALA A 255 -17.31 -1.74 12.91
CA ALA A 255 -16.32 -2.19 11.91
C ALA A 255 -16.94 -2.99 10.76
N ALA A 256 -18.01 -3.73 11.00
CA ALA A 256 -18.72 -4.50 9.96
C ALA A 256 -19.25 -3.64 8.81
N PHE A 257 -19.55 -2.36 9.07
CA PHE A 257 -20.04 -1.41 8.07
C PHE A 257 -18.92 -0.60 7.42
N SER A 258 -17.72 -0.61 8.00
CA SER A 258 -16.56 0.11 7.47
C SER A 258 -15.82 -0.65 6.36
N GLU A 259 -15.96 -1.97 6.30
CA GLU A 259 -15.22 -2.82 5.36
C GLU A 259 -15.66 -2.65 3.90
N PRO A 260 -16.98 -2.57 3.55
CA PRO A 260 -17.37 -2.43 2.14
C PRO A 260 -16.94 -1.10 1.49
N ASN A 261 -16.67 -0.06 2.29
CA ASN A 261 -16.28 1.26 1.80
C ASN A 261 -14.77 1.51 1.81
N LYS A 262 -13.96 0.57 2.26
CA LYS A 262 -12.52 0.64 2.01
C LYS A 262 -12.28 0.36 0.53
N ILE A 263 -12.14 1.42 -0.25
CA ILE A 263 -11.54 1.35 -1.58
C ILE A 263 -10.17 0.70 -1.37
N ASN A 264 -10.09 -0.60 -1.65
CA ASN A 264 -8.81 -1.27 -1.68
C ASN A 264 -8.00 -0.59 -2.77
N SER A 265 -7.11 0.32 -2.39
CA SER A 265 -6.17 0.91 -3.31
C SER A 265 -5.35 -0.23 -3.92
N SER A 266 -5.67 -0.61 -5.15
CA SER A 266 -4.89 -1.60 -5.88
C SER A 266 -3.50 -1.03 -6.11
N ILE A 267 -2.50 -1.72 -5.60
CA ILE A 267 -1.10 -1.36 -5.83
C ILE A 267 -0.73 -1.82 -7.24
N ILE A 268 -0.37 -0.90 -8.11
CA ILE A 268 0.16 -1.21 -9.44
C ILE A 268 1.66 -1.46 -9.28
N PRO A 269 2.16 -2.67 -9.60
CA PRO A 269 3.57 -2.98 -9.51
C PRO A 269 4.36 -2.26 -10.62
N ASP A 270 5.59 -1.83 -10.31
CA ASP A 270 6.50 -1.22 -11.29
C ASP A 270 7.27 -2.28 -12.10
N PHE A 271 7.45 -3.47 -11.54
CA PHE A 271 8.18 -4.58 -12.17
C PHE A 271 7.36 -5.85 -12.13
N THR A 272 7.54 -6.69 -13.16
CA THR A 272 6.99 -8.05 -13.21
C THR A 272 8.12 -9.04 -13.41
N ILE A 273 8.13 -10.10 -12.60
CA ILE A 273 9.10 -11.19 -12.69
C ILE A 273 8.35 -12.47 -13.05
N ASP A 274 8.65 -13.01 -14.22
CA ASP A 274 8.11 -14.26 -14.69
C ASP A 274 9.17 -15.37 -14.63
N ILE A 275 8.71 -16.60 -14.34
CA ILE A 275 9.58 -17.78 -14.32
C ILE A 275 9.26 -18.63 -15.56
N ILE A 276 10.17 -18.61 -16.53
CA ILE A 276 10.06 -19.40 -17.74
C ILE A 276 11.22 -20.39 -17.77
N GLU A 277 10.96 -21.69 -17.83
CA GLU A 277 11.99 -22.74 -17.87
C GLU A 277 13.09 -22.61 -16.80
N ASN A 278 12.73 -22.30 -15.56
CA ASN A 278 13.68 -22.01 -14.47
C ASN A 278 14.60 -20.79 -14.72
N LYS A 279 14.28 -19.96 -15.71
CA LYS A 279 14.93 -18.66 -15.92
C LYS A 279 14.01 -17.55 -15.42
N LEU A 280 14.61 -16.56 -14.80
CA LEU A 280 13.89 -15.37 -14.32
C LEU A 280 13.90 -14.31 -15.42
N ASN A 281 12.72 -13.93 -15.88
CA ASN A 281 12.51 -12.83 -16.80
C ASN A 281 12.03 -11.61 -16.02
N LEU A 282 12.73 -10.50 -16.17
CA LEU A 282 12.38 -9.22 -15.57
C LEU A 282 11.82 -8.29 -16.64
N THR A 283 10.61 -7.82 -16.43
CA THR A 283 9.96 -6.80 -17.27
C THR A 283 9.63 -5.57 -16.43
N LEU A 284 9.81 -4.38 -17.02
CA LEU A 284 9.36 -3.13 -16.43
C LEU A 284 7.93 -2.86 -16.89
N ASN A 285 7.04 -2.55 -15.98
CA ASN A 285 5.67 -2.21 -16.30
C ASN A 285 5.62 -0.78 -16.86
N SER A 286 5.66 -0.68 -18.18
CA SER A 286 5.56 0.58 -18.91
C SER A 286 4.20 0.72 -19.63
N ARG A 287 3.14 0.19 -19.03
CA ARG A 287 1.84 -0.07 -19.67
C ARG A 287 1.27 1.09 -20.48
N ASN A 288 1.56 2.33 -20.09
CA ASN A 288 1.05 3.54 -20.76
C ASN A 288 2.15 4.61 -20.95
N ALA A 289 3.42 4.25 -20.89
CA ALA A 289 4.49 5.20 -21.23
C ALA A 289 4.73 5.11 -22.74
N PRO A 290 4.14 6.03 -23.53
CA PRO A 290 4.37 6.06 -24.96
C PRO A 290 5.83 6.36 -25.25
N GLU A 291 6.33 5.81 -26.34
CA GLU A 291 7.64 6.22 -26.85
C GLU A 291 7.57 7.70 -27.25
N LEU A 292 8.44 8.49 -26.64
CA LEU A 292 8.50 9.93 -26.88
C LEU A 292 9.61 10.25 -27.88
N HIS A 293 9.27 11.08 -28.84
CA HIS A 293 10.22 11.60 -29.85
C HIS A 293 10.24 13.11 -29.83
N VAL A 294 11.34 13.62 -30.35
CA VAL A 294 11.45 15.06 -30.66
C VAL A 294 10.84 15.30 -32.03
N SER A 295 9.86 16.19 -32.11
CA SER A 295 9.19 16.55 -33.35
C SER A 295 10.15 16.90 -34.47
N ASN A 296 10.00 16.25 -35.63
CA ASN A 296 10.83 16.52 -36.81
C ASN A 296 10.52 17.88 -37.40
N GLU A 297 9.30 18.40 -37.24
CA GLU A 297 8.94 19.75 -37.69
C GLU A 297 9.80 20.80 -36.98
N TYR A 298 9.99 20.70 -35.66
CA TYR A 298 10.84 21.65 -34.92
C TYR A 298 12.31 21.50 -35.25
N LYS A 299 12.79 20.26 -35.57
CA LYS A 299 14.16 20.05 -36.08
C LYS A 299 14.36 20.74 -37.42
N ASN A 300 13.40 20.58 -38.35
CA ASN A 300 13.44 21.18 -39.68
C ASN A 300 13.33 22.72 -39.66
N MET A 301 12.49 23.27 -38.78
CA MET A 301 12.44 24.71 -38.53
C MET A 301 13.79 25.24 -38.08
N LEU A 302 14.49 24.57 -37.21
CA LEU A 302 15.79 25.02 -36.69
C LEU A 302 16.88 24.93 -37.78
N SER A 303 16.87 23.92 -38.66
CA SER A 303 17.78 23.80 -39.80
C SER A 303 17.53 24.90 -40.84
N GLY A 304 16.28 25.20 -41.23
CA GLY A 304 15.91 26.25 -42.14
C GLY A 304 16.29 27.66 -41.65
N TYR A 305 16.25 27.91 -40.34
CA TYR A 305 16.72 29.18 -39.78
C TYR A 305 18.26 29.30 -39.71
N LYS A 306 19.03 28.20 -39.69
CA LYS A 306 20.50 28.27 -39.78
C LYS A 306 21.00 28.72 -41.12
N GLU A 307 20.24 28.49 -42.19
CA GLU A 307 20.62 28.86 -43.57
C GLU A 307 20.35 30.31 -43.89
N THR A 308 19.46 31.00 -43.13
CA THR A 308 19.12 32.40 -43.32
C THR A 308 20.13 33.34 -42.65
N THR A 309 21.10 33.81 -43.40
CA THR A 309 22.22 34.68 -42.95
C THR A 309 21.84 36.10 -42.51
N LYS A 310 20.58 36.56 -42.69
CA LYS A 310 20.08 37.91 -42.29
C LYS A 310 18.82 37.79 -41.42
N ALA A 311 18.98 37.27 -40.19
CA ALA A 311 17.86 37.16 -39.28
C ALA A 311 17.54 38.51 -38.57
N SER A 312 16.27 38.92 -38.55
CA SER A 312 15.76 40.04 -37.78
C SER A 312 15.84 39.73 -36.27
N LYS A 313 15.77 40.73 -35.39
CA LYS A 313 15.88 40.55 -33.94
C LYS A 313 14.80 39.58 -33.40
N SER A 314 13.56 39.69 -33.90
CA SER A 314 12.45 38.83 -33.55
C SER A 314 12.66 37.35 -33.98
N GLN A 315 13.31 37.14 -35.13
CA GLN A 315 13.66 35.78 -35.59
C GLN A 315 14.75 35.13 -34.72
N LYS A 316 15.72 35.91 -34.22
CA LYS A 316 16.71 35.39 -33.27
C LYS A 316 16.07 34.97 -31.95
N ASP A 317 15.16 35.74 -31.42
CA ASP A 317 14.43 35.43 -30.20
C ASP A 317 13.56 34.15 -30.38
N ALA A 318 12.93 33.97 -31.54
CA ALA A 318 12.18 32.77 -31.88
C ALA A 318 13.09 31.52 -31.97
N VAL A 319 14.26 31.65 -32.59
CA VAL A 319 15.24 30.56 -32.68
C VAL A 319 15.75 30.14 -31.28
N ILE A 320 16.00 31.12 -30.42
CA ILE A 320 16.43 30.84 -29.03
C ILE A 320 15.32 30.08 -28.29
N PHE A 321 14.06 30.49 -28.45
CA PHE A 321 12.91 29.82 -27.85
C PHE A 321 12.74 28.38 -28.34
N ILE A 322 12.78 28.16 -29.67
CA ILE A 322 12.70 26.83 -30.28
C ILE A 322 13.84 25.92 -29.76
N LYS A 323 15.07 26.47 -29.72
CA LYS A 323 16.22 25.72 -29.18
C LYS A 323 16.02 25.34 -27.73
N GLN A 324 15.54 26.25 -26.88
CA GLN A 324 15.27 25.94 -25.47
C GLN A 324 14.22 24.82 -25.30
N LYS A 325 13.15 24.86 -26.11
CA LYS A 325 12.11 23.81 -26.08
C LYS A 325 12.64 22.46 -26.58
N LEU A 326 13.45 22.44 -27.63
CA LEU A 326 14.12 21.23 -28.14
C LEU A 326 15.12 20.65 -27.11
N ASP A 327 15.93 21.49 -26.49
CA ASP A 327 16.90 21.05 -25.48
C ASP A 327 16.16 20.51 -24.23
N SER A 328 15.06 21.14 -23.85
CA SER A 328 14.19 20.65 -22.77
C SER A 328 13.55 19.29 -23.11
N ALA A 329 13.03 19.13 -24.35
CA ALA A 329 12.45 17.88 -24.82
C ALA A 329 13.48 16.74 -24.85
N LYS A 330 14.67 16.97 -25.39
CA LYS A 330 15.76 15.98 -25.40
C LYS A 330 16.15 15.57 -23.99
N TRP A 331 16.37 16.55 -23.12
CA TRP A 331 16.73 16.27 -21.73
C TRP A 331 15.67 15.41 -21.03
N PHE A 332 14.38 15.68 -21.29
CA PHE A 332 13.29 14.92 -20.68
C PHE A 332 13.24 13.47 -21.18
N ILE A 333 13.42 13.24 -22.48
CA ILE A 333 13.53 11.90 -23.06
C ILE A 333 14.73 11.16 -22.48
N ASP A 334 15.90 11.79 -22.41
CA ASP A 334 17.10 11.21 -21.81
C ASP A 334 16.90 10.86 -20.33
N ALA A 335 16.21 11.73 -19.58
CA ALA A 335 15.89 11.52 -18.18
C ALA A 335 14.97 10.30 -17.97
N ILE A 336 13.97 10.09 -18.85
CA ILE A 336 13.10 8.91 -18.82
C ILE A 336 13.88 7.63 -19.14
N ASN A 337 14.70 7.67 -20.17
CA ASN A 337 15.55 6.53 -20.56
C ASN A 337 16.55 6.16 -19.44
N GLN A 338 17.18 7.15 -18.83
CA GLN A 338 18.08 6.96 -17.70
C GLN A 338 17.34 6.40 -16.48
N ARG A 339 16.10 6.89 -16.19
CA ARG A 339 15.23 6.32 -15.16
C ARG A 339 14.95 4.85 -15.40
N ASN A 340 14.51 4.48 -16.60
CA ASN A 340 14.18 3.10 -16.95
C ASN A 340 15.39 2.19 -16.85
N GLN A 341 16.55 2.61 -17.33
CA GLN A 341 17.81 1.88 -17.20
C GLN A 341 18.21 1.71 -15.73
N THR A 342 18.11 2.76 -14.92
CA THR A 342 18.43 2.70 -13.49
C THR A 342 17.53 1.70 -12.77
N LEU A 343 16.22 1.74 -13.04
CA LEU A 343 15.24 0.83 -12.45
C LEU A 343 15.52 -0.63 -12.85
N LEU A 344 15.73 -0.90 -14.14
CA LEU A 344 16.04 -2.24 -14.65
C LEU A 344 17.33 -2.80 -14.07
N LEU A 345 18.42 -2.00 -14.06
CA LEU A 345 19.70 -2.42 -13.50
C LEU A 345 19.60 -2.72 -12.00
N THR A 346 18.87 -1.87 -11.25
CA THR A 346 18.68 -2.08 -9.81
C THR A 346 17.91 -3.38 -9.54
N MET A 347 16.79 -3.59 -10.24
CA MET A 347 15.98 -4.79 -10.01
C MET A 347 16.68 -6.06 -10.50
N ARG A 348 17.40 -6.01 -11.61
CA ARG A 348 18.21 -7.12 -12.11
C ARG A 348 19.30 -7.54 -11.12
N ALA A 349 20.00 -6.57 -10.53
CA ALA A 349 21.02 -6.86 -9.51
C ALA A 349 20.43 -7.51 -8.25
N ILE A 350 19.23 -7.06 -7.81
CA ILE A 350 18.50 -7.65 -6.70
C ILE A 350 18.03 -9.07 -7.04
N MET A 351 17.48 -9.26 -8.24
CA MET A 351 17.02 -10.56 -8.73
C MET A 351 18.16 -11.59 -8.79
N ASP A 352 19.34 -11.19 -9.28
CA ASP A 352 20.52 -12.06 -9.35
C ASP A 352 21.03 -12.44 -7.96
N PHE A 353 20.97 -11.49 -7.00
CA PHE A 353 21.39 -11.74 -5.61
C PHE A 353 20.44 -12.69 -4.90
N GLN A 354 19.12 -12.49 -5.08
CA GLN A 354 18.04 -13.26 -4.44
C GLN A 354 17.47 -14.38 -5.33
N LYS A 355 18.25 -14.87 -6.31
CA LYS A 355 17.81 -15.87 -7.30
C LYS A 355 17.12 -17.09 -6.67
N GLN A 356 17.63 -17.58 -5.54
CA GLN A 356 17.06 -18.74 -4.85
C GLN A 356 15.67 -18.48 -4.31
N TYR A 357 15.42 -17.27 -3.80
CA TYR A 357 14.10 -16.84 -3.35
C TYR A 357 13.11 -16.77 -4.52
N PHE A 358 13.47 -16.06 -5.59
CA PHE A 358 12.57 -15.89 -6.74
C PHE A 358 12.20 -17.20 -7.43
N LEU A 359 13.07 -18.21 -7.42
CA LEU A 359 12.79 -19.52 -7.99
C LEU A 359 11.91 -20.39 -7.08
N SER A 360 12.05 -20.31 -5.75
CA SER A 360 11.37 -21.22 -4.82
C SER A 360 10.19 -20.60 -4.08
N GLY A 361 10.10 -19.29 -3.98
CA GLY A 361 9.09 -18.58 -3.19
C GLY A 361 9.31 -18.63 -1.66
N ASP A 362 10.35 -19.29 -1.21
CA ASP A 362 10.61 -19.53 0.21
C ASP A 362 11.34 -18.33 0.83
N GLU A 363 10.69 -17.64 1.77
CA GLU A 363 11.29 -16.50 2.48
C GLU A 363 12.51 -16.90 3.34
N SER A 364 12.64 -18.18 3.69
CA SER A 364 13.81 -18.71 4.43
C SER A 364 15.09 -18.70 3.59
N LYS A 365 14.97 -18.67 2.26
CA LYS A 365 16.11 -18.66 1.33
C LYS A 365 16.56 -17.25 0.94
N LEU A 366 15.96 -16.22 1.55
CA LEU A 366 16.39 -14.84 1.37
C LEU A 366 17.79 -14.66 1.98
N LYS A 367 18.74 -14.31 1.13
CA LYS A 367 20.10 -13.97 1.58
C LYS A 367 20.08 -12.55 2.20
N PRO A 368 20.79 -12.33 3.31
CA PRO A 368 20.96 -10.98 3.83
C PRO A 368 21.61 -10.10 2.78
N MET A 369 21.08 -8.91 2.55
CA MET A 369 21.51 -7.98 1.52
C MET A 369 21.35 -6.55 2.02
N ILE A 370 22.41 -5.76 1.94
CA ILE A 370 22.37 -4.34 2.27
C ILE A 370 22.38 -3.48 1.00
N LEU A 371 21.89 -2.24 1.12
CA LEU A 371 21.83 -1.31 -0.01
C LEU A 371 23.21 -1.05 -0.64
N LYS A 372 24.27 -1.11 0.18
CA LYS A 372 25.64 -0.90 -0.25
C LYS A 372 26.12 -1.97 -1.23
N ASP A 373 25.75 -3.25 -1.02
CA ASP A 373 26.18 -4.36 -1.89
C ASP A 373 25.64 -4.18 -3.32
N ILE A 374 24.40 -3.71 -3.43
CA ILE A 374 23.77 -3.42 -4.72
C ILE A 374 24.38 -2.15 -5.33
N ALA A 375 24.68 -1.12 -4.52
CA ALA A 375 25.30 0.12 -4.96
C ALA A 375 26.67 -0.12 -5.59
N GLU A 376 27.49 -0.94 -4.96
CA GLU A 376 28.82 -1.31 -5.47
C GLU A 376 28.72 -2.15 -6.76
N LYS A 377 27.75 -3.08 -6.85
CA LYS A 377 27.54 -3.93 -8.03
C LYS A 377 27.12 -3.13 -9.27
N ILE A 378 26.29 -2.10 -9.07
CA ILE A 378 25.74 -1.27 -10.18
C ILE A 378 26.59 -0.02 -10.42
N GLN A 379 27.50 0.33 -9.52
CA GLN A 379 28.31 1.57 -9.52
C GLN A 379 27.42 2.82 -9.44
N MET A 380 26.39 2.77 -8.61
CA MET A 380 25.47 3.88 -8.37
C MET A 380 25.49 4.31 -6.91
N ASP A 381 24.95 5.52 -6.65
CA ASP A 381 24.88 6.06 -5.29
C ASP A 381 23.84 5.29 -4.46
N ILE A 382 24.19 4.99 -3.20
CA ILE A 382 23.33 4.30 -2.22
C ILE A 382 21.99 5.05 -2.03
N SER A 383 22.01 6.39 -2.11
CA SER A 383 20.82 7.20 -1.97
C SER A 383 19.80 6.93 -3.08
N THR A 384 20.24 6.71 -4.32
CA THR A 384 19.39 6.39 -5.48
C THR A 384 18.70 5.03 -5.29
N ILE A 385 19.49 4.01 -4.90
CA ILE A 385 18.95 2.67 -4.66
C ILE A 385 17.97 2.65 -3.49
N SER A 386 18.28 3.39 -2.42
CA SER A 386 17.36 3.54 -1.28
C SER A 386 16.02 4.15 -1.68
N ARG A 387 16.02 5.14 -2.57
CA ARG A 387 14.79 5.78 -3.08
C ARG A 387 13.96 4.80 -3.92
N VAL A 388 14.62 4.03 -4.80
CA VAL A 388 13.96 2.98 -5.58
C VAL A 388 13.38 1.91 -4.66
N ALA A 389 14.17 1.40 -3.71
CA ALA A 389 13.74 0.33 -2.80
C ALA A 389 12.54 0.71 -1.92
N ASN A 390 12.46 1.98 -1.49
CA ASN A 390 11.38 2.44 -0.62
C ASN A 390 10.07 2.74 -1.35
N SER A 391 10.10 3.01 -2.68
CA SER A 391 8.94 3.49 -3.44
C SER A 391 8.38 2.49 -4.44
N LYS A 392 9.13 1.45 -4.82
CA LYS A 392 8.79 0.56 -5.92
C LYS A 392 8.33 -0.82 -5.50
N TYR A 393 7.37 -1.37 -6.24
CA TYR A 393 6.79 -2.70 -6.02
C TYR A 393 7.16 -3.63 -7.17
N VAL A 394 7.33 -4.89 -6.84
CA VAL A 394 7.57 -5.97 -7.80
C VAL A 394 6.44 -7.00 -7.69
N ASP A 395 5.92 -7.38 -8.82
CA ASP A 395 5.01 -8.50 -8.95
C ASP A 395 5.81 -9.79 -9.20
N CYS A 396 5.58 -10.77 -8.36
CA CYS A 396 6.22 -12.07 -8.44
C CYS A 396 5.11 -13.13 -8.49
N PRO A 397 5.35 -14.35 -8.98
CA PRO A 397 4.36 -15.44 -8.92
C PRO A 397 3.81 -15.72 -7.52
N TYR A 398 4.51 -15.25 -6.48
CA TYR A 398 4.14 -15.42 -5.06
C TYR A 398 3.42 -14.19 -4.47
N GLY A 399 3.12 -13.18 -5.28
CA GLY A 399 2.42 -11.95 -4.90
C GLY A 399 3.27 -10.69 -5.02
N ILE A 400 2.59 -9.54 -4.86
CA ILE A 400 3.21 -8.22 -4.95
C ILE A 400 3.99 -7.91 -3.68
N LYS A 401 5.28 -7.58 -3.83
CA LYS A 401 6.17 -7.22 -2.71
C LYS A 401 6.84 -5.87 -2.93
N LEU A 402 7.02 -5.12 -1.84
CA LEU A 402 7.83 -3.91 -1.85
C LEU A 402 9.30 -4.30 -1.97
N ILE A 403 10.07 -3.64 -2.84
CA ILE A 403 11.50 -3.95 -3.04
C ILE A 403 12.29 -3.87 -1.73
N LYS A 404 11.92 -2.96 -0.84
CA LYS A 404 12.52 -2.84 0.49
C LYS A 404 12.50 -4.14 1.31
N SER A 405 11.52 -5.02 1.11
CA SER A 405 11.39 -6.27 1.85
C SER A 405 12.52 -7.27 1.57
N PHE A 406 13.23 -7.12 0.45
CA PHE A 406 14.39 -7.96 0.10
C PHE A 406 15.68 -7.54 0.80
N PHE A 407 15.72 -6.32 1.35
CA PHE A 407 16.86 -5.83 2.10
C PHE A 407 16.70 -6.18 3.59
N SER A 408 17.58 -6.99 4.11
CA SER A 408 17.57 -7.42 5.48
C SER A 408 18.98 -7.41 6.04
N GLU A 409 19.12 -7.00 7.30
CA GLU A 409 20.38 -7.09 8.01
C GLU A 409 20.74 -8.56 8.23
N GLY A 410 21.98 -8.92 8.03
CA GLY A 410 22.55 -10.22 8.32
C GLY A 410 23.00 -10.28 9.79
N ILE A 411 22.78 -11.44 10.42
CA ILE A 411 23.40 -11.80 11.70
C ILE A 411 24.28 -13.01 11.44
N THR A 412 25.55 -12.92 11.84
CA THR A 412 26.48 -14.05 11.72
C THR A 412 26.10 -15.15 12.71
N ASN A 413 25.90 -16.35 12.21
CA ASN A 413 25.64 -17.55 12.98
C ASN A 413 26.95 -18.07 13.61
N ASP A 414 26.87 -18.95 14.61
CA ASP A 414 28.04 -19.62 15.21
C ASP A 414 28.93 -20.35 14.17
N LYS A 415 28.37 -20.68 13.03
CA LYS A 415 29.07 -21.30 11.89
C LYS A 415 29.75 -20.29 10.94
N GLY A 416 29.70 -18.98 11.24
CA GLY A 416 30.26 -17.93 10.40
C GLY A 416 29.44 -17.61 9.13
N VAL A 417 28.22 -18.15 9.00
CA VAL A 417 27.33 -17.88 7.87
C VAL A 417 26.41 -16.71 8.25
N GLU A 418 26.28 -15.74 7.39
CA GLU A 418 25.31 -14.66 7.57
C GLU A 418 23.90 -15.15 7.28
N VAL A 419 23.02 -14.99 8.25
CA VAL A 419 21.61 -15.40 8.18
C VAL A 419 20.72 -14.17 8.24
N SER A 420 19.65 -14.21 7.45
CA SER A 420 18.67 -13.12 7.41
C SER A 420 17.86 -13.03 8.71
N THR A 421 17.60 -11.83 9.18
CA THR A 421 16.70 -11.59 10.33
C THR A 421 15.28 -12.13 10.08
N ILE A 422 14.88 -12.34 8.82
CA ILE A 422 13.57 -12.90 8.44
C ILE A 422 13.52 -14.39 8.82
N GLU A 423 14.59 -15.14 8.58
CA GLU A 423 14.69 -16.55 8.95
C GLU A 423 14.58 -16.73 10.48
N ILE A 424 15.28 -15.89 11.23
CA ILE A 424 15.24 -15.90 12.69
C ILE A 424 13.82 -15.59 13.21
N LYS A 425 13.13 -14.65 12.61
CA LYS A 425 11.73 -14.33 12.94
C LYS A 425 10.80 -15.51 12.65
N LYS A 426 11.02 -16.22 11.53
CA LYS A 426 10.23 -17.41 11.16
C LYS A 426 10.46 -18.54 12.15
N GLU A 427 11.71 -18.82 12.54
CA GLU A 427 12.05 -19.80 13.56
C GLU A 427 11.46 -19.45 14.93
N LEU A 428 11.52 -18.17 15.32
CA LEU A 428 10.88 -17.69 16.54
C LEU A 428 9.37 -17.92 16.53
N LYS A 429 8.72 -17.67 15.39
CA LYS A 429 7.29 -17.90 15.20
C LYS A 429 6.94 -19.38 15.35
N ILE A 430 7.70 -20.28 14.72
CA ILE A 430 7.52 -21.73 14.82
C ILE A 430 7.68 -22.21 16.28
N ILE A 431 8.68 -21.70 17.01
CA ILE A 431 8.87 -22.05 18.42
C ILE A 431 7.67 -21.60 19.26
N ILE A 432 7.15 -20.41 19.03
CA ILE A 432 5.98 -19.87 19.76
C ILE A 432 4.70 -20.62 19.39
N GLU A 433 4.52 -21.04 18.15
CA GLU A 433 3.36 -21.82 17.71
C GLU A 433 3.34 -23.23 18.33
N ASN A 434 4.51 -23.84 18.50
CA ASN A 434 4.70 -25.16 19.07
C ASN A 434 4.84 -25.17 20.62
N GLU A 435 4.74 -23.98 21.28
CA GLU A 435 4.85 -23.89 22.73
C GLU A 435 3.61 -24.47 23.43
N ASP A 436 3.81 -25.00 24.64
CA ASP A 436 2.70 -25.39 25.53
C ASP A 436 1.96 -24.12 26.01
N LYS A 437 0.70 -23.96 25.57
CA LYS A 437 -0.15 -22.80 25.88
C LYS A 437 -0.53 -22.71 27.38
N SER A 438 -0.41 -23.79 28.16
CA SER A 438 -0.61 -23.76 29.62
C SER A 438 0.57 -23.15 30.35
N LYS A 439 1.81 -23.34 29.82
CA LYS A 439 3.07 -22.79 30.36
C LYS A 439 3.89 -22.12 29.25
N PRO A 440 3.47 -20.96 28.75
CA PRO A 440 4.15 -20.30 27.64
C PRO A 440 5.58 -19.90 28.01
N LEU A 441 6.49 -20.02 27.05
CA LEU A 441 7.91 -19.74 27.19
C LEU A 441 8.17 -18.27 27.46
N THR A 442 9.03 -17.95 28.41
CA THR A 442 9.49 -16.58 28.65
C THR A 442 10.51 -16.17 27.59
N ASP A 443 10.73 -14.84 27.43
CA ASP A 443 11.70 -14.32 26.46
C ASP A 443 13.13 -14.85 26.75
N ASP A 444 13.47 -15.15 28.02
CA ASP A 444 14.74 -15.77 28.39
C ASP A 444 14.85 -17.24 27.91
N GLN A 445 13.75 -17.98 27.97
CA GLN A 445 13.70 -19.35 27.49
C GLN A 445 13.74 -19.42 25.99
N LEU A 446 12.99 -18.50 25.31
CA LEU A 446 13.04 -18.35 23.85
C LEU A 446 14.45 -18.02 23.38
N THR A 447 15.16 -17.12 24.08
CA THR A 447 16.56 -16.79 23.78
C THR A 447 17.47 -18.01 23.85
N LYS A 448 17.32 -18.83 24.90
CA LYS A 448 18.10 -20.07 25.05
C LYS A 448 17.85 -21.07 23.91
N LEU A 449 16.58 -21.25 23.51
CA LEU A 449 16.22 -22.15 22.42
C LEU A 449 16.74 -21.67 21.06
N ILE A 450 16.70 -20.37 20.80
CA ILE A 450 17.22 -19.77 19.58
C ILE A 450 18.75 -19.88 19.53
N ASN A 451 19.43 -19.62 20.66
CA ASN A 451 20.88 -19.78 20.75
C ASN A 451 21.31 -21.26 20.58
N GLN A 452 20.53 -22.21 21.08
CA GLN A 452 20.78 -23.64 20.83
C GLN A 452 20.64 -24.04 19.36
N LYS A 453 19.79 -23.33 18.58
CA LYS A 453 19.69 -23.50 17.13
C LYS A 453 20.84 -22.83 16.36
N GLY A 454 21.77 -22.16 17.07
CA GLY A 454 22.96 -21.57 16.50
C GLY A 454 22.83 -20.09 16.14
N TYR A 455 21.81 -19.39 16.63
CA TYR A 455 21.63 -17.95 16.40
C TYR A 455 21.96 -17.16 17.68
N PRO A 456 23.15 -16.55 17.81
CA PRO A 456 23.56 -15.82 19.01
C PRO A 456 22.82 -14.48 19.10
N ILE A 457 21.67 -14.48 19.78
CA ILE A 457 20.82 -13.30 19.90
C ILE A 457 20.60 -12.92 21.35
N ALA A 458 20.62 -11.63 21.66
CA ALA A 458 20.33 -11.11 22.97
C ALA A 458 18.81 -11.14 23.27
N ARG A 459 18.43 -11.31 24.56
CA ARG A 459 17.03 -11.29 25.02
C ARG A 459 16.24 -10.07 24.53
N ARG A 460 16.84 -8.88 24.52
CA ARG A 460 16.17 -7.64 24.05
C ARG A 460 15.81 -7.73 22.57
N THR A 461 16.66 -8.33 21.76
CA THR A 461 16.42 -8.53 20.33
C THR A 461 15.31 -9.54 20.08
N VAL A 462 15.28 -10.65 20.86
CA VAL A 462 14.19 -11.64 20.81
C VAL A 462 12.86 -11.00 21.18
N ALA A 463 12.81 -10.18 22.23
CA ALA A 463 11.59 -9.43 22.59
C ALA A 463 11.13 -8.50 21.47
N LYS A 464 12.05 -7.73 20.83
CA LYS A 464 11.77 -6.89 19.68
C LYS A 464 11.23 -7.68 18.48
N TYR A 465 11.83 -8.84 18.17
CA TYR A 465 11.37 -9.67 17.05
C TYR A 465 10.00 -10.31 17.36
N ARG A 466 9.76 -10.75 18.60
CA ARG A 466 8.46 -11.24 19.03
C ARG A 466 7.35 -10.19 18.85
N GLU A 467 7.63 -8.95 19.24
CA GLU A 467 6.70 -7.82 19.07
C GLU A 467 6.46 -7.50 17.59
N MET A 468 7.50 -7.52 16.74
CA MET A 468 7.37 -7.33 15.30
C MET A 468 6.52 -8.41 14.61
N ILE A 469 6.55 -9.64 15.14
CA ILE A 469 5.69 -10.75 14.68
C ILE A 469 4.24 -10.60 15.17
N GLY A 470 3.98 -9.67 16.10
CA GLY A 470 2.67 -9.48 16.72
C GLY A 470 2.36 -10.47 17.85
N CYS A 471 3.37 -11.21 18.34
CA CYS A 471 3.19 -12.16 19.43
C CYS A 471 3.27 -11.44 20.78
N PRO A 472 2.25 -11.55 21.66
CA PRO A 472 2.25 -10.92 22.97
C PRO A 472 3.24 -11.60 23.94
N VAL A 473 3.51 -10.97 25.09
CA VAL A 473 4.35 -11.53 26.16
C VAL A 473 3.80 -12.87 26.70
N ALA A 474 4.66 -13.70 27.24
CA ALA A 474 4.32 -15.07 27.73
C ALA A 474 3.04 -15.09 28.60
N ARG A 475 2.89 -14.13 29.52
CA ARG A 475 1.71 -14.03 30.38
C ARG A 475 0.40 -13.89 29.59
N LEU A 476 0.41 -13.13 28.48
CA LEU A 476 -0.77 -12.90 27.63
C LEU A 476 -1.03 -14.05 26.65
N ARG A 477 -0.04 -14.92 26.39
CA ARG A 477 -0.22 -16.12 25.55
C ARG A 477 -0.83 -17.30 26.31
N LYS A 478 -0.85 -17.21 27.64
CA LYS A 478 -1.39 -18.29 28.48
C LYS A 478 -2.86 -18.55 28.17
N LYS A 479 -3.22 -19.81 27.91
CA LYS A 479 -4.58 -20.31 27.79
C LYS A 479 -4.90 -21.23 28.99
N LEU A 480 -6.18 -21.33 29.31
CA LEU A 480 -6.72 -22.27 30.32
C LEU A 480 -6.86 -23.68 29.74
#